data_df737e48447a0bf5c547242dded8e48f
#
_entry.id   df737e48447a0bf5c547242dded8e48f
#
_cell.length_a   1.000
_cell.length_b   1.000
_cell.length_c   1.000
_cell.angle_alpha   90.00
_cell.angle_beta   90.00
_cell.angle_gamma   90.00
#
_symmetry.space_group_name_H-M   'P 1'
#
loop_
_entity.id
_entity.type
_entity.pdbx_description
1 polymer ?
#
loop_
_entity_poly.entity_id
_entity_poly.type
_entity_poly.pdbx_seq_one_letter_code
_entity_poly.pdbx_strand_id
1 'polypeptide(L)'
;MSVRRLAVITGLAPMSEGGSVESVIAGLGPVGWQLLRRPRVGAACADHVVLGPGGAFLVVLHRGGGRVRPVWADEARAVATVLARLTRQPITPVVVLERATEWSDARRFHGVDVVPVSGLARYLVASGHVLAPGEIVVLREALRIALAA
;
A
#
# COMPACT_ATOMS: atom_id res chain seq x y z
N MET A 1 9.84 14.96 18.49
CA MET A 1 9.12 15.08 18.09
C MET A 1 8.75 15.17 17.82
N SER A 2 8.87 14.93 17.83
CA SER A 2 7.98 15.05 17.46
C SER A 2 7.41 14.87 17.36
N VAL A 3 7.51 14.61 17.69
CA VAL A 3 6.58 14.48 17.51
C VAL A 3 6.13 14.62 16.90
N ARG A 4 6.02 14.75 16.47
CA ARG A 4 5.54 14.72 15.76
C ARG A 4 5.91 13.97 15.37
N ARG A 5 6.38 13.37 15.67
CA ARG A 5 6.36 12.69 15.41
C ARG A 5 6.20 11.92 15.96
N LEU A 6 6.06 11.35 16.36
CA LEU A 6 5.47 10.78 16.68
C LEU A 6 4.87 10.75 16.75
N ALA A 7 4.84 11.02 16.62
CA ALA A 7 4.07 11.17 16.43
C ALA A 7 4.14 10.91 15.82
N VAL A 8 4.64 10.81 15.56
CA VAL A 8 4.44 10.68 15.00
C VAL A 8 4.69 9.94 14.94
N ILE A 9 4.95 9.42 15.16
CA ILE A 9 4.74 8.98 15.17
C ILE A 9 4.16 8.93 15.58
N THR A 10 4.24 9.00 15.82
CA THR A 10 3.45 9.27 16.03
C THR A 10 2.96 9.55 15.72
N GLY A 11 3.14 9.86 15.30
CA GLY A 11 2.35 10.44 14.88
C GLY A 11 2.11 10.54 14.46
N LEU A 12 2.24 10.23 14.66
CA LEU A 12 1.70 10.76 14.13
C LEU A 12 1.03 11.70 14.02
N ALA A 13 1.74 12.08 13.81
CA ALA A 13 0.95 13.27 13.59
C ALA A 13 -0.43 12.90 13.16
N PRO A 14 -1.47 13.49 13.71
CA PRO A 14 -2.80 13.15 13.23
C PRO A 14 -2.84 13.38 11.74
N MET A 15 -3.17 12.35 11.01
CA MET A 15 -3.35 12.51 9.59
C MET A 15 -4.50 13.46 9.40
N SER A 16 -4.26 14.54 8.71
CA SER A 16 -5.31 15.44 8.34
C SER A 16 -6.33 14.68 7.50
N GLU A 17 -7.55 15.12 7.55
CA GLU A 17 -8.56 14.60 6.66
C GLU A 17 -8.06 14.72 5.23
N GLY A 18 -8.27 13.69 4.45
CA GLY A 18 -7.80 13.69 3.09
C GLY A 18 -6.33 13.41 2.94
N GLY A 19 -5.70 12.81 3.95
CA GLY A 19 -4.35 12.31 3.77
C GLY A 19 -4.27 11.39 2.56
N SER A 20 -3.16 11.44 1.86
CA SER A 20 -2.94 10.64 0.66
C SER A 20 -2.05 9.46 0.96
N VAL A 21 -2.07 8.46 0.07
CA VAL A 21 -1.14 7.34 0.17
C VAL A 21 0.29 7.85 0.17
N GLU A 22 0.59 8.81 -0.70
CA GLU A 22 1.93 9.38 -0.79
C GLU A 22 2.40 9.97 0.54
N SER A 23 1.54 10.73 1.21
CA SER A 23 1.93 11.33 2.48
C SER A 23 2.09 10.31 3.59
N VAL A 24 1.26 9.27 3.59
CA VAL A 24 1.39 8.17 4.57
C VAL A 24 2.74 7.47 4.37
N ILE A 25 3.08 7.12 3.15
CA ILE A 25 4.33 6.41 2.89
C ILE A 25 5.53 7.30 3.18
N ALA A 26 5.44 8.59 2.85
CA ALA A 26 6.51 9.53 3.19
C ALA A 26 6.77 9.55 4.70
N GLY A 27 5.69 9.51 5.50
CA GLY A 27 5.82 9.45 6.96
C GLY A 27 6.43 8.15 7.46
N LEU A 28 6.34 7.08 6.69
CA LEU A 28 6.91 5.78 7.05
C LEU A 28 8.30 5.55 6.44
N GLY A 29 8.82 6.54 5.70
CA GLY A 29 10.15 6.43 5.10
C GLY A 29 11.25 6.09 6.10
N PRO A 30 11.30 6.73 7.28
CA PRO A 30 12.34 6.43 8.27
C PRO A 30 12.34 4.99 8.78
N VAL A 31 11.22 4.28 8.68
CA VAL A 31 11.14 2.88 9.08
C VAL A 31 11.14 1.93 7.88
N GLY A 32 11.56 2.41 6.72
CA GLY A 32 11.88 1.55 5.60
C GLY A 32 10.81 1.40 4.53
N TRP A 33 9.74 2.18 4.58
CA TRP A 33 8.70 2.10 3.56
C TRP A 33 8.97 3.06 2.42
N GLN A 34 8.69 2.63 1.21
CA GLN A 34 8.86 3.45 0.02
C GLN A 34 7.74 3.20 -0.98
N LEU A 35 7.46 4.23 -1.74
CA LEU A 35 6.42 4.22 -2.75
C LEU A 35 7.08 4.10 -4.12
N LEU A 36 6.63 3.12 -4.89
CA LEU A 36 7.01 2.99 -6.29
C LEU A 36 5.86 3.48 -7.14
N ARG A 37 6.19 3.86 -8.36
CA ARG A 37 5.20 4.51 -9.22
C ARG A 37 4.19 3.52 -9.77
N ARG A 38 3.14 4.09 -10.37
CA ARG A 38 2.01 3.35 -10.91
C ARG A 38 2.43 2.18 -11.77
N PRO A 39 2.04 0.97 -11.40
CA PRO A 39 2.28 -0.16 -12.26
C PRO A 39 1.31 -0.15 -13.43
N ARG A 40 1.81 -0.49 -14.60
CA ARG A 40 0.98 -0.81 -15.75
C ARG A 40 1.31 -2.23 -16.16
N VAL A 41 0.31 -3.06 -16.14
CA VAL A 41 0.49 -4.45 -16.50
C VAL A 41 -0.58 -4.77 -17.53
N GLY A 42 -0.18 -4.79 -18.79
CA GLY A 42 -1.13 -4.95 -19.88
C GLY A 42 -2.12 -3.80 -19.89
N ALA A 43 -3.39 -4.13 -19.92
CA ALA A 43 -4.47 -3.14 -19.86
C ALA A 43 -4.86 -2.79 -18.41
N ALA A 44 -4.36 -3.52 -17.43
CA ALA A 44 -4.68 -3.29 -16.02
C ALA A 44 -3.69 -2.29 -15.43
N CYS A 45 -4.18 -1.47 -14.53
CA CYS A 45 -3.40 -0.41 -13.92
C CYS A 45 -3.82 -0.29 -12.47
N ALA A 46 -2.85 -0.18 -11.58
CA ALA A 46 -3.11 0.16 -10.19
C ALA A 46 -2.42 1.47 -9.86
N ASP A 47 -2.77 2.06 -8.73
CA ASP A 47 -2.29 3.39 -8.44
C ASP A 47 -0.87 3.41 -7.89
N HIS A 48 -0.52 2.44 -7.06
CA HIS A 48 0.79 2.44 -6.41
C HIS A 48 1.27 1.03 -6.10
N VAL A 49 2.59 0.90 -6.00
CA VAL A 49 3.21 -0.24 -5.34
C VAL A 49 3.96 0.29 -4.13
N VAL A 50 3.73 -0.31 -2.98
CA VAL A 50 4.35 0.08 -1.72
C VAL A 50 5.25 -1.05 -1.24
N LEU A 51 6.47 -0.72 -0.87
CA LEU A 51 7.47 -1.72 -0.48
C LEU A 51 8.09 -1.34 0.85
N GLY A 52 8.21 -2.30 1.73
CA GLY A 52 8.84 -2.08 3.02
C GLY A 52 9.09 -3.37 3.78
N PRO A 53 9.39 -3.26 5.08
CA PRO A 53 9.71 -4.45 5.90
C PRO A 53 8.63 -5.52 5.88
N GLY A 54 7.37 -5.13 5.76
CA GLY A 54 6.26 -6.08 5.73
C GLY A 54 6.02 -6.73 4.38
N GLY A 55 6.77 -6.35 3.34
CA GLY A 55 6.63 -6.91 2.00
C GLY A 55 6.25 -5.88 0.97
N ALA A 56 5.72 -6.35 -0.14
CA ALA A 56 5.26 -5.49 -1.23
C ALA A 56 3.74 -5.55 -1.32
N PHE A 57 3.15 -4.38 -1.49
CA PHE A 57 1.70 -4.21 -1.55
C PHE A 57 1.33 -3.48 -2.83
N LEU A 58 0.35 -4.04 -3.52
CA LEU A 58 -0.23 -3.36 -4.68
C LEU A 58 -1.47 -2.62 -4.21
N VAL A 59 -1.46 -1.31 -4.39
CA VAL A 59 -2.52 -0.45 -3.89
C VAL A 59 -3.39 0.04 -5.05
N VAL A 60 -4.67 -0.28 -4.98
CA VAL A 60 -5.70 0.30 -5.84
C VAL A 60 -6.42 1.35 -5.00
N LEU A 61 -6.39 2.57 -5.47
CA LEU A 61 -6.90 3.71 -4.72
C LEU A 61 -8.26 4.13 -5.25
N HIS A 62 -9.20 4.33 -4.34
CA HIS A 62 -10.52 4.83 -4.69
C HIS A 62 -10.88 6.04 -3.84
N ARG A 63 -11.33 7.07 -4.51
CA ARG A 63 -11.66 8.35 -3.87
C ARG A 63 -13.14 8.48 -3.51
N GLY A 64 -13.96 7.67 -4.15
CA GLY A 64 -15.39 7.75 -3.93
C GLY A 64 -15.80 7.21 -2.57
N GLY A 65 -16.82 7.79 -1.98
CA GLY A 65 -17.46 7.21 -0.81
C GLY A 65 -18.43 6.13 -1.24
N GLY A 66 -19.07 5.51 -0.27
CA GLY A 66 -20.08 4.51 -0.53
C GLY A 66 -19.53 3.10 -0.46
N ARG A 67 -20.15 2.20 -1.21
CA ARG A 67 -19.83 0.79 -1.11
C ARG A 67 -18.57 0.43 -1.88
N VAL A 68 -17.79 -0.44 -1.26
CA VAL A 68 -16.68 -1.08 -1.96
C VAL A 68 -17.26 -2.04 -2.99
N ARG A 69 -16.73 -1.99 -4.21
CA ARG A 69 -17.23 -2.81 -5.31
C ARG A 69 -16.34 -4.03 -5.53
N PRO A 70 -16.92 -5.19 -5.80
CA PRO A 70 -16.12 -6.39 -6.06
C PRO A 70 -15.10 -6.22 -7.19
N VAL A 71 -15.41 -5.41 -8.20
CA VAL A 71 -14.49 -5.19 -9.32
C VAL A 71 -13.18 -4.53 -8.85
N TRP A 72 -13.22 -3.74 -7.78
CA TRP A 72 -12.00 -3.14 -7.24
C TRP A 72 -11.08 -4.20 -6.66
N ALA A 73 -11.65 -5.17 -5.93
CA ALA A 73 -10.87 -6.28 -5.40
C ALA A 73 -10.32 -7.17 -6.52
N ASP A 74 -11.14 -7.43 -7.54
CA ASP A 74 -10.71 -8.24 -8.68
C ASP A 74 -9.55 -7.57 -9.42
N GLU A 75 -9.64 -6.27 -9.63
CA GLU A 75 -8.60 -5.48 -10.29
C GLU A 75 -7.29 -5.54 -9.50
N ALA A 76 -7.37 -5.31 -8.21
CA ALA A 76 -6.17 -5.35 -7.36
C ALA A 76 -5.52 -6.72 -7.40
N ARG A 77 -6.34 -7.76 -7.31
CA ARG A 77 -5.85 -9.14 -7.31
C ARG A 77 -5.20 -9.51 -8.64
N ALA A 78 -5.80 -9.07 -9.74
CA ALA A 78 -5.29 -9.37 -11.07
C ALA A 78 -3.90 -8.76 -11.29
N VAL A 79 -3.73 -7.49 -10.94
CA VAL A 79 -2.45 -6.81 -11.12
C VAL A 79 -1.41 -7.39 -10.17
N ALA A 80 -1.78 -7.66 -8.92
CA ALA A 80 -0.86 -8.25 -7.95
C ALA A 80 -0.36 -9.62 -8.42
N THR A 81 -1.24 -10.42 -9.02
CA THR A 81 -0.86 -11.74 -9.53
C THR A 81 0.19 -11.63 -10.63
N VAL A 82 0.01 -10.70 -11.56
CA VAL A 82 0.98 -10.52 -12.64
C VAL A 82 2.32 -10.04 -12.09
N LEU A 83 2.31 -9.06 -11.19
CA LEU A 83 3.54 -8.58 -10.58
C LEU A 83 4.25 -9.66 -9.77
N ALA A 84 3.50 -10.49 -9.06
CA ALA A 84 4.07 -11.60 -8.31
C ALA A 84 4.79 -12.59 -9.24
N ARG A 85 4.21 -12.87 -10.39
CA ARG A 85 4.84 -13.74 -11.39
C ARG A 85 6.11 -13.13 -11.94
N LEU A 86 6.07 -11.84 -12.27
CA LEU A 86 7.22 -11.16 -12.87
C LEU A 86 8.38 -11.03 -11.88
N THR A 87 8.10 -10.82 -10.61
CA THR A 87 9.12 -10.62 -9.60
C THR A 87 9.47 -11.91 -8.84
N ARG A 88 8.64 -12.94 -8.98
CA ARG A 88 8.74 -14.19 -8.22
C ARG A 88 8.70 -13.95 -6.72
N GLN A 89 7.93 -12.96 -6.29
CA GLN A 89 7.76 -12.60 -4.90
C GLN A 89 6.28 -12.38 -4.62
N PRO A 90 5.83 -12.66 -3.39
CA PRO A 90 4.45 -12.38 -3.04
C PRO A 90 4.17 -10.88 -3.10
N ILE A 91 3.05 -10.52 -3.68
CA ILE A 91 2.57 -9.14 -3.74
C ILE A 91 1.16 -9.14 -3.16
N THR A 92 0.96 -8.37 -2.11
CA THR A 92 -0.33 -8.32 -1.42
C THR A 92 -1.22 -7.25 -2.04
N PRO A 93 -2.39 -7.60 -2.59
CA PRO A 93 -3.31 -6.59 -3.12
C PRO A 93 -4.07 -5.92 -1.98
N VAL A 94 -4.24 -4.61 -2.09
CA VAL A 94 -4.96 -3.80 -1.10
C VAL A 94 -5.77 -2.74 -1.83
N VAL A 95 -7.02 -2.55 -1.42
CA VAL A 95 -7.83 -1.42 -1.87
C VAL A 95 -7.77 -0.36 -0.78
N VAL A 96 -7.36 0.84 -1.13
CA VAL A 96 -7.28 1.96 -0.18
C VAL A 96 -8.38 2.97 -0.52
N LEU A 97 -9.12 3.37 0.51
CA LEU A 97 -10.18 4.35 0.38
C LEU A 97 -9.68 5.70 0.89
N GLU A 98 -9.67 6.71 0.02
CA GLU A 98 -9.19 8.03 0.40
C GLU A 98 -10.19 8.84 1.19
N ARG A 99 -11.46 8.53 1.07
CA ARG A 99 -12.46 9.26 1.83
C ARG A 99 -12.55 8.76 3.25
N ALA A 100 -12.92 9.67 4.15
CA ALA A 100 -13.18 9.31 5.53
C ALA A 100 -14.29 8.26 5.59
N THR A 101 -14.10 7.27 6.44
CA THR A 101 -15.07 6.22 6.69
C THR A 101 -15.39 6.19 8.17
N GLU A 102 -16.46 5.47 8.54
CA GLU A 102 -16.81 5.27 9.94
C GLU A 102 -15.85 4.29 10.62
N TRP A 103 -15.06 3.59 9.85
CA TRP A 103 -14.11 2.59 10.33
C TRP A 103 -12.72 2.93 9.82
N SER A 104 -11.70 2.55 10.57
CA SER A 104 -10.30 2.82 10.20
C SER A 104 -9.45 1.56 10.06
N ASP A 105 -9.92 0.44 10.58
CA ASP A 105 -9.17 -0.81 10.49
C ASP A 105 -9.38 -1.47 9.14
N ALA A 106 -8.43 -2.32 8.75
CA ALA A 106 -8.56 -3.09 7.52
C ALA A 106 -9.74 -4.06 7.62
N ARG A 107 -10.44 -4.22 6.52
CA ARG A 107 -11.53 -5.19 6.40
C ARG A 107 -11.30 -6.07 5.19
N ARG A 108 -11.66 -7.33 5.33
CA ARG A 108 -11.52 -8.29 4.24
C ARG A 108 -12.76 -8.22 3.35
N PHE A 109 -12.55 -8.14 2.05
CA PHE A 109 -13.66 -8.04 1.10
C PHE A 109 -13.25 -8.73 -0.19
N HIS A 110 -13.96 -9.79 -0.56
CA HIS A 110 -13.67 -10.58 -1.77
C HIS A 110 -12.20 -11.00 -1.86
N GLY A 111 -11.64 -11.42 -0.72
CA GLY A 111 -10.28 -11.93 -0.65
C GLY A 111 -9.19 -10.89 -0.68
N VAL A 112 -9.55 -9.61 -0.55
CA VAL A 112 -8.60 -8.49 -0.57
C VAL A 112 -8.84 -7.62 0.65
N ASP A 113 -7.78 -7.10 1.23
CA ASP A 113 -7.90 -6.15 2.33
C ASP A 113 -8.32 -4.79 1.79
N VAL A 114 -9.29 -4.17 2.46
CA VAL A 114 -9.76 -2.82 2.17
C VAL A 114 -9.42 -1.96 3.37
N VAL A 115 -8.69 -0.88 3.16
CA VAL A 115 -8.14 -0.07 4.24
C VAL A 115 -8.42 1.41 3.95
N PRO A 116 -9.07 2.14 4.86
CA PRO A 116 -9.13 3.59 4.71
C PRO A 116 -7.73 4.18 4.84
N VAL A 117 -7.46 5.28 4.14
CA VAL A 117 -6.14 5.88 4.18
C VAL A 117 -5.74 6.26 5.61
N SER A 118 -6.72 6.60 6.44
CA SER A 118 -6.47 6.93 7.85
C SER A 118 -5.93 5.75 8.65
N GLY A 119 -6.17 4.52 8.21
CA GLY A 119 -5.66 3.31 8.87
C GLY A 119 -4.49 2.67 8.15
N LEU A 120 -4.04 3.26 7.04
CA LEU A 120 -3.04 2.63 6.18
C LEU A 120 -1.69 2.47 6.90
N ALA A 121 -1.23 3.50 7.61
CA ALA A 121 0.04 3.41 8.32
C ALA A 121 0.03 2.27 9.33
N ARG A 122 -1.02 2.14 10.10
CA ARG A 122 -1.15 1.08 11.08
C ARG A 122 -1.19 -0.30 10.41
N TYR A 123 -1.93 -0.38 9.31
CA TYR A 123 -2.03 -1.61 8.55
C TYR A 123 -0.65 -2.08 8.05
N LEU A 124 0.12 -1.17 7.47
CA LEU A 124 1.44 -1.51 6.96
C LEU A 124 2.40 -1.90 8.07
N VAL A 125 2.43 -1.13 9.15
CA VAL A 125 3.32 -1.42 10.28
C VAL A 125 2.98 -2.78 10.91
N ALA A 126 1.69 -3.10 10.99
CA ALA A 126 1.24 -4.36 11.56
C ALA A 126 1.60 -5.57 10.69
N SER A 127 1.99 -5.36 9.43
CA SER A 127 2.40 -6.47 8.57
C SER A 127 3.74 -7.09 9.00
N GLY A 128 4.48 -6.44 9.88
CA GLY A 128 5.66 -7.01 10.51
C GLY A 128 6.93 -6.82 9.71
N HIS A 129 7.88 -7.72 9.95
CA HIS A 129 9.18 -7.69 9.30
C HIS A 129 9.38 -9.01 8.56
N VAL A 130 8.81 -9.09 7.38
CA VAL A 130 8.89 -10.29 6.53
C VAL A 130 10.14 -10.25 5.66
N LEU A 131 10.61 -9.05 5.33
CA LEU A 131 11.77 -8.86 4.46
C LEU A 131 12.93 -8.21 5.23
N ALA A 132 14.12 -8.78 5.07
CA ALA A 132 15.35 -8.17 5.54
C ALA A 132 15.72 -7.00 4.60
N PRO A 133 16.53 -6.03 5.07
CA PRO A 133 16.92 -4.88 4.23
C PRO A 133 17.51 -5.27 2.88
N GLY A 134 18.33 -6.30 2.83
CA GLY A 134 18.90 -6.76 1.56
C GLY A 134 17.84 -7.32 0.62
N GLU A 135 16.85 -8.00 1.17
CA GLU A 135 15.74 -8.53 0.38
C GLU A 135 14.88 -7.42 -0.19
N ILE A 136 14.70 -6.34 0.57
CA ILE A 136 13.95 -5.17 0.11
C ILE A 136 14.66 -4.56 -1.12
N VAL A 137 15.98 -4.45 -1.07
CA VAL A 137 16.75 -3.91 -2.19
C VAL A 137 16.56 -4.77 -3.44
N VAL A 138 16.65 -6.08 -3.30
CA VAL A 138 16.48 -7.02 -4.42
C VAL A 138 15.07 -6.91 -5.00
N LEU A 139 14.07 -6.90 -4.14
CA LEU A 139 12.68 -6.82 -4.58
C LEU A 139 12.39 -5.47 -5.24
N ARG A 140 12.94 -4.39 -4.70
CA ARG A 140 12.79 -3.07 -5.31
C ARG A 140 13.31 -3.06 -6.74
N GLU A 141 14.47 -3.65 -6.97
CA GLU A 141 15.06 -3.71 -8.31
C GLU A 141 14.19 -4.55 -9.24
N ALA A 142 13.72 -5.70 -8.77
CA ALA A 142 12.83 -6.55 -9.57
C ALA A 142 11.53 -5.83 -9.93
N LEU A 143 10.96 -5.10 -8.99
CA LEU A 143 9.75 -4.31 -9.25
C LEU A 143 10.03 -3.19 -10.24
N ARG A 144 11.15 -2.51 -10.10
CA ARG A 144 11.52 -1.41 -11.00
C ARG A 144 11.61 -1.92 -12.43
N ILE A 145 12.21 -3.07 -12.62
CA ILE A 145 12.32 -3.69 -13.95
C ILE A 145 10.94 -4.08 -14.47
N ALA A 146 10.13 -4.72 -13.65
CA ALA A 146 8.79 -5.16 -14.04
C ALA A 146 7.90 -3.98 -14.42
N LEU A 147 8.01 -2.87 -13.70
CA LEU A 147 7.17 -1.69 -13.93
C LEU A 147 7.65 -0.88 -15.13
N ALA A 148 8.87 -1.06 -15.58
CA ALA A 148 9.40 -0.37 -16.73
C ALA A 148 9.06 -1.08 -18.06
N ALA A 149 8.61 -2.32 -17.97
CA ALA A 149 8.34 -3.13 -19.17
C ALA A 149 7.05 -2.71 -19.89
#